data_8c9993e52acc381ecbdd6bfc0ee21ded
#
_entry.id   8c9993e52acc381ecbdd6bfc0ee21ded
#
_cell.length_a   1.000
_cell.length_b   1.000
_cell.length_c   1.000
_cell.angle_alpha   90.00
_cell.angle_beta   90.00
_cell.angle_gamma   90.00
#
_symmetry.space_group_name_H-M   'P 1'
#
loop_
_entity.id
_entity.type
_entity.pdbx_description
1 polymer ?
#
loop_
_entity_poly.entity_id
_entity_poly.type
_entity_poly.pdbx_seq_one_letter_code
_entity_poly.pdbx_strand_id
1 'polypeptide(L)'
;MKENVKRVFYVRQVAHPCYLDLMAQRPEIRIDKLENETPDEAVQPIITAAHAYQIGSARDELRPRFHAQRELLARMPNLLVVSTSGAGYDTVDVKDCTEAGVLVVNQTGGTAEAVAAHVVAMMLMLSKQIIQTNHALRRGTMRDRAAFMGNDV
;
A
#
# COMPACT_ATOMS: atom_id res chain seq x y z
N MET A 1 -32.01 -16.66 -9.24
CA MET A 1 -31.01 -15.67 -9.75
C MET A 1 -29.68 -16.02 -9.10
N LYS A 2 -28.62 -16.34 -9.85
CA LYS A 2 -27.28 -16.52 -9.24
C LYS A 2 -26.88 -15.13 -8.72
N GLU A 3 -26.63 -15.01 -7.43
CA GLU A 3 -26.06 -13.81 -6.85
C GLU A 3 -24.76 -13.50 -7.60
N ASN A 4 -24.70 -12.33 -8.22
CA ASN A 4 -23.53 -11.87 -8.99
C ASN A 4 -22.47 -11.31 -8.01
N VAL A 5 -22.06 -12.15 -7.05
CA VAL A 5 -21.09 -11.79 -6.02
C VAL A 5 -19.71 -11.64 -6.67
N LYS A 6 -19.09 -10.48 -6.50
CA LYS A 6 -17.71 -10.20 -6.89
C LYS A 6 -16.76 -10.53 -5.76
N ARG A 7 -15.68 -11.22 -6.06
CA ARG A 7 -14.67 -11.61 -5.09
C ARG A 7 -13.46 -10.71 -5.20
N VAL A 8 -13.08 -10.14 -4.08
CA VAL A 8 -11.86 -9.32 -3.92
C VAL A 8 -10.95 -10.07 -2.97
N PHE A 9 -9.66 -10.09 -3.22
CA PHE A 9 -8.71 -10.57 -2.23
C PHE A 9 -7.59 -9.56 -2.00
N TYR A 10 -6.93 -9.71 -0.86
CA TYR A 10 -5.71 -8.99 -0.52
C TYR A 10 -4.76 -9.89 0.26
N VAL A 11 -3.49 -9.51 0.31
CA VAL A 11 -2.45 -10.26 1.04
C VAL A 11 -1.95 -9.41 2.21
N ARG A 12 -1.85 -10.02 3.41
CA ARG A 12 -1.43 -9.43 4.68
C ARG A 12 -2.38 -8.35 5.20
N GLN A 13 -2.36 -7.17 4.61
CA GLN A 13 -3.09 -6.01 5.12
C GLN A 13 -3.58 -5.09 4.00
N VAL A 14 -4.60 -4.32 4.32
CA VAL A 14 -5.03 -3.16 3.53
C VAL A 14 -4.44 -1.88 4.14
N ALA A 15 -4.40 -0.79 3.37
CA ALA A 15 -3.79 0.47 3.82
C ALA A 15 -4.49 1.07 5.06
N HIS A 16 -5.81 0.90 5.17
CA HIS A 16 -6.59 1.40 6.31
C HIS A 16 -7.82 0.51 6.55
N PRO A 17 -8.20 0.26 7.81
CA PRO A 17 -9.37 -0.56 8.16
C PRO A 17 -10.68 -0.10 7.53
N CYS A 18 -10.87 1.19 7.29
CA CYS A 18 -12.09 1.72 6.67
C CYS A 18 -12.37 1.11 5.27
N TYR A 19 -11.36 0.59 4.59
CA TYR A 19 -11.55 -0.15 3.35
C TYR A 19 -12.43 -1.38 3.58
N LEU A 20 -12.14 -2.16 4.63
CA LEU A 20 -12.91 -3.36 4.98
C LEU A 20 -14.31 -3.00 5.45
N ASP A 21 -14.45 -1.92 6.23
CA ASP A 21 -15.75 -1.43 6.71
C ASP A 21 -16.66 -1.00 5.56
N LEU A 22 -16.11 -0.30 4.56
CA LEU A 22 -16.85 0.11 3.37
C LEU A 22 -17.25 -1.08 2.51
N MET A 23 -16.36 -2.05 2.33
CA MET A 23 -16.63 -3.25 1.56
C MET A 23 -17.67 -4.15 2.24
N ALA A 24 -17.67 -4.21 3.58
CA ALA A 24 -18.66 -4.97 4.35
C ALA A 24 -20.10 -4.43 4.18
N GLN A 25 -20.26 -3.18 3.77
CA GLN A 25 -21.57 -2.57 3.45
C GLN A 25 -22.10 -2.97 2.05
N ARG A 26 -21.33 -3.75 1.28
CA ARG A 26 -21.64 -4.18 -0.08
C ARG A 26 -21.91 -5.68 -0.11
N PRO A 27 -23.16 -6.13 -0.04
CA PRO A 27 -23.49 -7.56 -0.01
C PRO A 27 -23.09 -8.30 -1.29
N GLU A 28 -22.95 -7.58 -2.39
CA GLU A 28 -22.45 -8.09 -3.67
C GLU A 28 -20.93 -8.30 -3.72
N ILE A 29 -20.18 -7.93 -2.66
CA ILE A 29 -18.73 -8.09 -2.59
C ILE A 29 -18.36 -9.06 -1.47
N ARG A 30 -17.55 -10.04 -1.78
CA ARG A 30 -16.89 -10.92 -0.82
C ARG A 30 -15.40 -10.65 -0.81
N ILE A 31 -14.82 -10.48 0.39
CA ILE A 31 -13.39 -10.27 0.58
C ILE A 31 -12.75 -11.51 1.17
N ASP A 32 -11.66 -11.94 0.55
CA ASP A 32 -10.81 -13.02 1.04
C ASP A 32 -9.42 -12.45 1.42
N LYS A 33 -8.93 -12.80 2.62
CA LYS A 33 -7.59 -12.44 3.08
C LYS A 33 -6.64 -13.61 2.88
N LEU A 34 -5.44 -13.32 2.39
CA LEU A 34 -4.31 -14.24 2.31
C LEU A 34 -3.13 -13.71 3.14
N GLU A 35 -2.25 -14.60 3.55
CA GLU A 35 -0.95 -14.25 4.13
C GLU A 35 0.18 -14.67 3.18
N ASN A 36 1.36 -14.08 3.36
CA ASN A 36 2.54 -14.43 2.55
C ASN A 36 2.87 -15.93 2.62
N GLU A 37 2.55 -16.58 3.75
CA GLU A 37 2.82 -17.98 4.06
C GLU A 37 1.68 -18.92 3.70
N THR A 38 0.52 -18.41 3.27
CA THR A 38 -0.64 -19.25 2.92
C THR A 38 -0.21 -20.32 1.90
N PRO A 39 -0.45 -21.62 2.15
CA PRO A 39 -0.10 -22.68 1.20
C PRO A 39 -0.82 -22.53 -0.14
N ASP A 40 -0.17 -22.99 -1.22
CA ASP A 40 -0.70 -22.82 -2.58
C ASP A 40 -2.06 -23.50 -2.79
N GLU A 41 -2.31 -24.62 -2.12
CA GLU A 41 -3.60 -25.31 -2.15
C GLU A 41 -4.75 -24.44 -1.62
N ALA A 42 -4.48 -23.59 -0.64
CA ALA A 42 -5.45 -22.65 -0.08
C ALA A 42 -5.52 -21.33 -0.91
N VAL A 43 -4.42 -20.92 -1.52
CA VAL A 43 -4.37 -19.73 -2.38
C VAL A 43 -5.15 -19.95 -3.68
N GLN A 44 -4.95 -21.10 -4.35
CA GLN A 44 -5.44 -21.33 -5.71
C GLN A 44 -6.97 -21.14 -5.86
N PRO A 45 -7.85 -21.67 -5.01
CA PRO A 45 -9.30 -21.49 -5.17
C PRO A 45 -9.74 -20.04 -4.98
N ILE A 46 -9.00 -19.25 -4.16
CA ILE A 46 -9.29 -17.83 -3.92
C ILE A 46 -8.94 -17.02 -5.16
N ILE A 47 -7.70 -17.13 -5.65
CA ILE A 47 -7.23 -16.32 -6.78
C ILE A 47 -7.93 -16.69 -8.09
N THR A 48 -8.24 -17.96 -8.32
CA THR A 48 -8.99 -18.40 -9.51
C THR A 48 -10.39 -17.80 -9.57
N ALA A 49 -11.04 -17.62 -8.42
CA ALA A 49 -12.38 -17.05 -8.35
C ALA A 49 -12.38 -15.51 -8.19
N ALA A 50 -11.22 -14.88 -8.03
CA ALA A 50 -11.11 -13.45 -7.77
C ALA A 50 -11.42 -12.60 -9.02
N HIS A 51 -12.13 -11.49 -8.77
CA HIS A 51 -12.45 -10.46 -9.77
C HIS A 51 -11.61 -9.20 -9.54
N ALA A 52 -11.12 -8.98 -8.33
CA ALA A 52 -10.27 -7.84 -7.99
C ALA A 52 -9.16 -8.27 -7.01
N TYR A 53 -8.00 -7.66 -7.17
CA TYR A 53 -6.87 -7.81 -6.27
C TYR A 53 -6.46 -6.45 -5.69
N GLN A 54 -6.63 -6.29 -4.38
CA GLN A 54 -6.11 -5.14 -3.64
C GLN A 54 -4.69 -5.47 -3.17
N ILE A 55 -3.68 -4.86 -3.79
CA ILE A 55 -2.27 -5.20 -3.62
C ILE A 55 -1.50 -4.08 -2.90
N GLY A 56 -0.58 -4.44 -2.01
CA GLY A 56 0.41 -3.52 -1.47
C GLY A 56 1.43 -3.12 -2.53
N SER A 57 1.88 -1.85 -2.51
CA SER A 57 2.85 -1.34 -3.49
C SER A 57 4.32 -1.64 -3.15
N ALA A 58 4.64 -2.00 -1.90
CA ALA A 58 6.00 -2.25 -1.44
C ALA A 58 6.44 -3.69 -1.73
N ARG A 59 7.52 -3.84 -2.51
CA ARG A 59 8.04 -5.17 -2.93
C ARG A 59 8.54 -6.02 -1.77
N ASP A 60 9.17 -5.42 -0.80
CA ASP A 60 9.75 -6.09 0.37
C ASP A 60 8.70 -6.59 1.38
N GLU A 61 7.49 -6.06 1.31
CA GLU A 61 6.38 -6.49 2.16
C GLU A 61 5.58 -7.67 1.59
N LEU A 62 5.74 -7.96 0.29
CA LEU A 62 4.94 -8.93 -0.43
C LEU A 62 5.85 -9.95 -1.13
N ARG A 63 5.59 -11.25 -0.91
CA ARG A 63 6.35 -12.29 -1.60
C ARG A 63 6.19 -12.20 -3.12
N PRO A 64 7.25 -12.45 -3.93
CA PRO A 64 7.22 -12.34 -5.39
C PRO A 64 6.09 -13.12 -6.06
N ARG A 65 5.68 -14.26 -5.51
CA ARG A 65 4.57 -15.09 -6.03
C ARG A 65 3.20 -14.38 -6.04
N PHE A 66 3.08 -13.29 -5.26
CA PHE A 66 1.88 -12.46 -5.19
C PHE A 66 2.01 -11.15 -5.97
N HIS A 67 3.17 -10.88 -6.59
CA HIS A 67 3.27 -9.73 -7.49
C HIS A 67 2.37 -9.95 -8.71
N ALA A 68 1.64 -8.91 -9.11
CA ALA A 68 0.76 -8.96 -10.27
C ALA A 68 1.58 -8.94 -11.57
N GLN A 69 2.15 -10.09 -11.89
CA GLN A 69 2.96 -10.38 -13.03
C GLN A 69 2.37 -11.57 -13.80
N ARG A 70 2.89 -11.88 -14.97
CA ARG A 70 2.39 -12.90 -15.90
C ARG A 70 2.03 -14.22 -15.23
N GLU A 71 2.91 -14.73 -14.34
CA GLU A 71 2.73 -16.02 -13.69
C GLU A 71 1.50 -16.03 -12.76
N LEU A 72 1.30 -14.97 -11.99
CA LEU A 72 0.12 -14.86 -11.13
C LEU A 72 -1.15 -14.62 -11.95
N LEU A 73 -1.08 -13.70 -12.93
CA LEU A 73 -2.23 -13.32 -13.77
C LEU A 73 -2.77 -14.53 -14.55
N ALA A 74 -1.89 -15.42 -15.04
CA ALA A 74 -2.29 -16.65 -15.74
C ALA A 74 -3.14 -17.59 -14.86
N ARG A 75 -3.05 -17.50 -13.53
CA ARG A 75 -3.82 -18.28 -12.56
C ARG A 75 -5.16 -17.63 -12.20
N MET A 76 -5.45 -16.43 -12.72
CA MET A 76 -6.58 -15.56 -12.31
C MET A 76 -7.50 -15.23 -13.49
N PRO A 77 -8.20 -16.23 -14.08
CA PRO A 77 -8.95 -16.05 -15.33
C PRO A 77 -10.15 -15.10 -15.22
N ASN A 78 -10.59 -14.77 -14.01
CA ASN A 78 -11.73 -13.89 -13.75
C ASN A 78 -11.31 -12.48 -13.30
N LEU A 79 -10.01 -12.20 -13.21
CA LEU A 79 -9.51 -10.93 -12.70
C LEU A 79 -9.84 -9.79 -13.66
N LEU A 80 -10.43 -8.72 -13.14
CA LEU A 80 -10.81 -7.53 -13.89
C LEU A 80 -9.95 -6.32 -13.53
N VAL A 81 -9.48 -6.25 -12.28
CA VAL A 81 -8.76 -5.08 -11.77
C VAL A 81 -7.73 -5.46 -10.71
N VAL A 82 -6.58 -4.81 -10.78
CA VAL A 82 -5.56 -4.74 -9.73
C VAL A 82 -5.53 -3.32 -9.20
N SER A 83 -5.70 -3.14 -7.88
CA SER A 83 -5.70 -1.85 -7.22
C SER A 83 -4.57 -1.77 -6.21
N THR A 84 -3.66 -0.79 -6.33
CA THR A 84 -2.59 -0.60 -5.35
C THR A 84 -3.03 0.25 -4.17
N SER A 85 -2.44 0.00 -3.00
CA SER A 85 -2.74 0.71 -1.75
C SER A 85 -2.06 2.08 -1.64
N GLY A 86 -1.54 2.63 -2.72
CA GLY A 86 -0.85 3.92 -2.76
C GLY A 86 -0.63 4.39 -4.18
N ALA A 87 0.16 5.45 -4.36
CA ALA A 87 0.56 5.95 -5.68
C ALA A 87 1.56 5.01 -6.37
N GLY A 88 2.40 4.31 -5.61
CA GLY A 88 3.36 3.32 -6.12
C GLY A 88 2.67 2.06 -6.64
N TYR A 89 3.33 1.38 -7.58
CA TYR A 89 2.87 0.12 -8.18
C TYR A 89 4.03 -0.84 -8.50
N ASP A 90 5.08 -0.83 -7.67
CA ASP A 90 6.30 -1.64 -7.89
C ASP A 90 6.05 -3.16 -7.86
N THR A 91 4.93 -3.58 -7.30
CA THR A 91 4.47 -4.97 -7.24
C THR A 91 3.59 -5.38 -8.42
N VAL A 92 3.33 -4.45 -9.36
CA VAL A 92 2.43 -4.65 -10.50
C VAL A 92 3.20 -4.45 -11.81
N ASP A 93 3.19 -5.43 -12.69
CA ASP A 93 3.63 -5.25 -14.06
C ASP A 93 2.44 -4.79 -14.91
N VAL A 94 2.44 -3.49 -15.23
CA VAL A 94 1.35 -2.86 -15.99
C VAL A 94 1.23 -3.44 -17.40
N LYS A 95 2.36 -3.84 -18.02
CA LYS A 95 2.37 -4.44 -19.35
C LYS A 95 1.70 -5.80 -19.32
N ASP A 96 2.08 -6.67 -18.39
CA ASP A 96 1.47 -7.99 -18.23
C ASP A 96 -0.03 -7.89 -17.91
N CYS A 97 -0.43 -6.91 -17.05
CA CYS A 97 -1.84 -6.65 -16.77
C CYS A 97 -2.60 -6.21 -18.04
N THR A 98 -2.02 -5.32 -18.83
CA THR A 98 -2.63 -4.85 -20.08
C THR A 98 -2.80 -5.99 -21.09
N GLU A 99 -1.78 -6.83 -21.24
CA GLU A 99 -1.83 -8.01 -22.12
C GLU A 99 -2.91 -9.02 -21.66
N ALA A 100 -3.12 -9.13 -20.33
CA ALA A 100 -4.16 -9.96 -19.73
C ALA A 100 -5.57 -9.32 -19.75
N GLY A 101 -5.72 -8.07 -20.22
CA GLY A 101 -6.98 -7.33 -20.22
C GLY A 101 -7.43 -6.89 -18.80
N VAL A 102 -6.49 -6.75 -17.86
CA VAL A 102 -6.73 -6.39 -16.46
C VAL A 102 -6.46 -4.90 -16.25
N LEU A 103 -7.44 -4.17 -15.70
CA LEU A 103 -7.28 -2.77 -15.36
C LEU A 103 -6.33 -2.61 -14.15
N VAL A 104 -5.41 -1.66 -14.24
CA VAL A 104 -4.57 -1.26 -13.10
C VAL A 104 -4.98 0.11 -12.61
N VAL A 105 -5.26 0.23 -11.31
CA VAL A 105 -5.59 1.50 -10.66
C VAL A 105 -4.69 1.72 -9.44
N ASN A 106 -4.36 2.97 -9.19
CA ASN A 106 -3.59 3.37 -8.01
C ASN A 106 -4.25 4.57 -7.31
N GLN A 107 -3.69 4.98 -6.17
CA GLN A 107 -4.20 6.11 -5.38
C GLN A 107 -3.37 7.38 -5.61
N THR A 108 -3.01 7.68 -6.86
CA THR A 108 -2.28 8.91 -7.19
C THR A 108 -3.04 10.13 -6.68
N GLY A 109 -2.34 11.00 -5.94
CA GLY A 109 -2.90 12.19 -5.31
C GLY A 109 -3.48 11.97 -3.91
N GLY A 110 -3.87 10.77 -3.54
CA GLY A 110 -4.51 10.49 -2.24
C GLY A 110 -3.65 10.79 -1.01
N THR A 111 -2.32 10.75 -1.15
CA THR A 111 -1.37 11.04 -0.06
C THR A 111 -0.55 12.32 -0.29
N ALA A 112 -0.84 13.09 -1.34
CA ALA A 112 0.00 14.20 -1.77
C ALA A 112 0.16 15.27 -0.67
N GLU A 113 -0.92 15.67 -0.02
CA GLU A 113 -0.90 16.68 1.06
C GLU A 113 -0.13 16.17 2.28
N ALA A 114 -0.33 14.90 2.68
CA ALA A 114 0.38 14.31 3.81
C ALA A 114 1.90 14.22 3.55
N VAL A 115 2.29 13.85 2.34
CA VAL A 115 3.70 13.80 1.93
C VAL A 115 4.29 15.22 1.89
N ALA A 116 3.60 16.20 1.32
CA ALA A 116 4.04 17.58 1.29
C ALA A 116 4.23 18.15 2.70
N ALA A 117 3.26 17.94 3.60
CA ALA A 117 3.36 18.38 4.99
C ALA A 117 4.57 17.73 5.69
N HIS A 118 4.82 16.45 5.46
CA HIS A 118 5.97 15.74 6.03
C HIS A 118 7.30 16.31 5.51
N VAL A 119 7.40 16.61 4.21
CA VAL A 119 8.58 17.25 3.60
C VAL A 119 8.86 18.59 4.25
N VAL A 120 7.84 19.46 4.39
CA VAL A 120 7.98 20.77 5.06
C VAL A 120 8.42 20.58 6.51
N ALA A 121 7.85 19.63 7.23
CA ALA A 121 8.25 19.32 8.61
C ALA A 121 9.74 18.92 8.68
N MET A 122 10.21 18.05 7.78
CA MET A 122 11.63 17.66 7.72
C MET A 122 12.54 18.84 7.40
N MET A 123 12.16 19.72 6.47
CA MET A 123 12.92 20.94 6.15
C MET A 123 13.07 21.83 7.37
N LEU A 124 11.98 22.07 8.10
CA LEU A 124 12.00 22.84 9.35
C LEU A 124 12.83 22.17 10.44
N MET A 125 12.71 20.86 10.61
CA MET A 125 13.49 20.10 11.60
C MET A 125 14.99 20.20 11.35
N LEU A 126 15.42 20.13 10.08
CA LEU A 126 16.83 20.26 9.69
C LEU A 126 17.30 21.71 9.85
N SER A 127 16.58 22.67 9.26
CA SER A 127 16.95 24.09 9.26
C SER A 127 17.02 24.67 10.68
N LYS A 128 16.08 24.33 11.55
CA LYS A 128 16.02 24.82 12.95
C LYS A 128 16.75 23.91 13.94
N GLN A 129 17.49 22.90 13.50
CA GLN A 129 18.22 21.95 14.35
C GLN A 129 17.35 21.33 15.47
N ILE A 130 16.08 21.06 15.19
CA ILE A 130 15.11 20.63 16.22
C ILE A 130 15.54 19.34 16.90
N ILE A 131 16.03 18.35 16.14
CA ILE A 131 16.44 17.05 16.66
C ILE A 131 17.65 17.21 17.57
N GLN A 132 18.66 17.96 17.15
CA GLN A 132 19.88 18.20 17.90
C GLN A 132 19.57 18.94 19.21
N THR A 133 18.74 19.98 19.13
CA THR A 133 18.29 20.75 20.30
C THR A 133 17.52 19.86 21.29
N ASN A 134 16.58 19.07 20.80
CA ASN A 134 15.83 18.13 21.64
C ASN A 134 16.74 17.12 22.35
N HIS A 135 17.73 16.56 21.63
CA HIS A 135 18.70 15.64 22.24
C HIS A 135 19.57 16.33 23.30
N ALA A 136 20.06 17.53 23.03
CA ALA A 136 20.88 18.30 23.96
C ALA A 136 20.10 18.67 25.24
N LEU A 137 18.84 19.07 25.10
CA LEU A 137 17.96 19.36 26.23
C LEU A 137 17.70 18.13 27.10
N ARG A 138 17.32 17.01 26.48
CA ARG A 138 17.04 15.76 27.22
C ARG A 138 18.25 15.19 27.94
N ARG A 139 19.46 15.41 27.42
CA ARG A 139 20.72 14.96 28.03
C ARG A 139 21.30 15.98 29.02
N GLY A 140 20.69 17.15 29.17
CA GLY A 140 21.23 18.25 30.00
C GLY A 140 22.57 18.78 29.51
N THR A 141 22.88 18.61 28.22
CA THR A 141 24.15 19.03 27.61
C THR A 141 24.07 20.39 26.90
N MET A 142 22.91 21.03 26.88
CA MET A 142 22.71 22.33 26.26
C MET A 142 23.37 23.41 27.10
N ARG A 143 24.60 23.82 26.76
CA ARG A 143 25.40 24.82 27.45
C ARG A 143 25.33 26.17 26.78
N ASP A 144 25.29 26.22 25.47
CA ASP A 144 25.29 27.42 24.64
C ASP A 144 24.10 27.39 23.68
N ARG A 145 23.21 28.38 23.77
CA ARG A 145 22.07 28.53 22.90
C ARG A 145 22.47 28.90 21.44
N ALA A 146 23.56 29.63 21.29
CA ALA A 146 24.01 30.07 19.97
C ALA A 146 24.41 28.87 19.09
N ALA A 147 24.95 27.80 19.70
CA ALA A 147 25.32 26.59 19.00
C ALA A 147 24.12 25.84 18.35
N PHE A 148 22.90 26.16 18.77
CA PHE A 148 21.65 25.54 18.28
C PHE A 148 20.77 26.53 17.51
N MET A 149 21.32 27.68 17.12
CA MET A 149 20.62 28.60 16.23
C MET A 149 20.57 27.97 14.81
N GLY A 150 19.36 27.74 14.35
CA GLY A 150 19.13 27.25 12.98
C GLY A 150 19.17 28.42 11.97
N ASN A 151 18.96 28.06 10.71
CA ASN A 151 18.81 29.00 9.62
C ASN A 151 17.33 29.33 9.37
N ASP A 152 17.07 30.50 8.77
CA ASP A 152 15.73 30.83 8.28
C ASP A 152 15.42 30.03 7.00
N VAL A 153 14.12 29.77 6.81
CA VAL A 153 13.59 29.02 5.67
C VAL A 153 12.73 29.94 4.82
#